data_1c83489864bd02d9341b157e8dc938b3
#
_entry.id   1c83489864bd02d9341b157e8dc938b3
#
_cell.length_a   1.000
_cell.length_b   1.000
_cell.length_c   1.000
_cell.angle_alpha   90.00
_cell.angle_beta   90.00
_cell.angle_gamma   90.00
#
_symmetry.space_group_name_H-M   'P 1'
#
loop_
_entity.id
_entity.type
_entity.pdbx_description
1 polymer ?
#
loop_
_entity_poly.entity_id
_entity_poly.type
_entity_poly.pdbx_seq_one_letter_code
_entity_poly.pdbx_strand_id
1 'polypeptide(L)'
;MSRYRGPRFKKIRRLGVLPGLTSKRPAATVASELRNQSRSSKKSQYRIRLEEKQKLRFHYGLTEQQLLKYVRIAGKAKGSTGEVLLQLLEMRLDNILFRLGMASTIPQARQLVNHRHVLVNGRMVNIPSYRCKPQDIITTKDEPKSRALIQNNLDSAPRDELPTHLTLHPFQYKGLVNQIIDSQWVGLKINELLVVEYYSRQA
;
A
#
# COMPACT_ATOMS: atom_id res chain seq x y z
N MET A 1 -3.10 16.71 -6.90
CA MET A 1 -3.36 15.99 -5.63
C MET A 1 -2.12 16.08 -4.74
N SER A 2 -2.25 16.62 -3.52
CA SER A 2 -1.09 16.75 -2.62
C SER A 2 -0.68 15.38 -2.07
N ARG A 3 0.60 15.05 -2.18
CA ARG A 3 1.21 13.85 -1.62
C ARG A 3 2.20 14.22 -0.54
N TYR A 4 2.44 13.32 0.41
CA TYR A 4 3.44 13.56 1.45
C TYR A 4 4.85 13.60 0.84
N ARG A 5 5.53 14.75 0.96
CA ARG A 5 6.90 14.97 0.49
C ARG A 5 7.91 15.13 1.62
N GLY A 6 7.46 15.01 2.86
CA GLY A 6 8.32 15.16 4.03
C GLY A 6 9.21 13.94 4.31
N PRO A 7 10.01 13.97 5.39
CA PRO A 7 10.99 12.93 5.72
C PRO A 7 10.32 11.60 6.07
N ARG A 8 10.52 10.59 5.23
CA ARG A 8 9.90 9.26 5.37
C ARG A 8 10.42 8.51 6.60
N PHE A 9 11.71 8.59 6.91
CA PHE A 9 12.30 7.96 8.07
C PHE A 9 11.70 8.43 9.41
N LYS A 10 11.32 9.71 9.51
CA LYS A 10 10.62 10.22 10.70
C LYS A 10 9.29 9.49 10.93
N LYS A 11 8.61 9.10 9.83
CA LYS A 11 7.35 8.33 9.93
C LYS A 11 7.59 6.89 10.34
N ILE A 12 8.59 6.23 9.76
CA ILE A 12 8.95 4.85 10.11
C ILE A 12 9.39 4.74 11.56
N ARG A 13 10.25 5.66 12.05
CA ARG A 13 10.67 5.68 13.47
C ARG A 13 9.50 5.82 14.44
N ARG A 14 8.43 6.50 14.05
CA ARG A 14 7.25 6.74 14.90
C ARG A 14 6.19 5.64 14.79
N LEU A 15 5.96 5.12 13.59
CA LEU A 15 4.82 4.25 13.27
C LEU A 15 5.22 2.79 13.03
N GLY A 16 6.52 2.48 12.98
CA GLY A 16 7.03 1.16 12.63
C GLY A 16 7.30 1.01 11.12
N VAL A 17 7.58 -0.21 10.70
CA VAL A 17 7.95 -0.54 9.32
C VAL A 17 6.78 -0.31 8.38
N LEU A 18 7.01 0.47 7.32
CA LEU A 18 6.01 0.80 6.29
C LEU A 18 6.62 0.49 4.91
N PRO A 19 6.55 -0.77 4.45
CA PRO A 19 7.21 -1.20 3.20
C PRO A 19 6.67 -0.48 1.97
N GLY A 20 5.38 -0.17 1.91
CA GLY A 20 4.79 0.59 0.82
C GLY A 20 5.30 2.04 0.72
N LEU A 21 5.81 2.64 1.80
CA LEU A 21 6.29 4.02 1.80
C LEU A 21 7.73 4.15 1.29
N THR A 22 8.62 3.24 1.69
CA THR A 22 10.04 3.23 1.29
C THR A 22 10.66 1.85 1.52
N SER A 23 11.54 1.45 0.60
CA SER A 23 12.35 0.25 0.69
C SER A 23 13.56 0.39 1.63
N LYS A 24 13.98 1.64 1.90
CA LYS A 24 15.13 1.90 2.77
C LYS A 24 14.75 1.70 4.25
N ARG A 25 15.58 0.96 4.98
CA ARG A 25 15.44 0.79 6.43
C ARG A 25 16.30 1.83 7.14
N PRO A 26 15.79 2.50 8.20
CA PRO A 26 16.63 3.34 9.03
C PRO A 26 17.69 2.47 9.71
N ALA A 27 18.94 2.93 9.76
CA ALA A 27 19.97 2.26 10.54
C ALA A 27 19.48 2.13 12.00
N ALA A 28 19.59 0.93 12.55
CA ALA A 28 19.27 0.69 13.96
C ALA A 28 20.36 1.34 14.79
N THR A 29 20.13 2.54 15.26
CA THR A 29 20.98 3.15 16.29
C THR A 29 20.44 2.72 17.65
N VAL A 30 21.27 2.02 18.43
CA VAL A 30 20.97 1.56 19.80
C VAL A 30 20.37 2.69 20.65
N ALA A 31 20.82 3.93 20.43
CA ALA A 31 20.26 5.12 21.06
C ALA A 31 18.78 5.40 20.72
N SER A 32 18.27 4.94 19.55
CA SER A 32 16.87 5.13 19.18
C SER A 32 15.94 4.14 19.86
N GLU A 33 16.42 2.94 20.16
CA GLU A 33 15.66 1.90 20.87
C GLU A 33 15.54 2.23 22.35
N LEU A 34 16.64 2.66 22.99
CA LEU A 34 16.63 3.14 24.37
C LEU A 34 15.75 4.37 24.58
N ARG A 35 15.75 5.30 23.60
CA ARG A 35 14.90 6.50 23.64
C ARG A 35 13.41 6.20 23.51
N ASN A 36 13.06 5.12 22.81
CA ASN A 36 11.68 4.66 22.71
C ASN A 36 11.22 3.91 23.96
N GLN A 37 12.11 3.20 24.64
CA GLN A 37 11.82 2.53 25.91
C GLN A 37 11.64 3.53 27.08
N SER A 38 12.46 4.57 27.15
CA SER A 38 12.38 5.58 28.23
C SER A 38 11.14 6.49 28.16
N ARG A 39 10.43 6.52 27.01
CA ARG A 39 9.21 7.30 26.81
C ARG A 39 7.92 6.46 26.84
N SER A 40 7.90 5.32 27.50
CA SER A 40 6.71 4.48 27.60
C SER A 40 5.72 5.00 28.65
N SER A 41 5.33 6.29 28.57
CA SER A 41 4.10 6.72 29.22
C SER A 41 2.92 5.98 28.58
N LYS A 42 1.98 5.51 29.42
CA LYS A 42 0.76 4.81 28.94
C LYS A 42 0.13 5.64 27.81
N LYS A 43 0.05 5.04 26.60
CA LYS A 43 -0.57 5.71 25.46
C LYS A 43 -2.06 5.84 25.71
N SER A 44 -2.62 7.02 25.49
CA SER A 44 -4.08 7.20 25.52
C SER A 44 -4.75 6.37 24.42
N GLN A 45 -5.99 5.95 24.63
CA GLN A 45 -6.78 5.21 23.64
C GLN A 45 -6.91 5.96 22.31
N TYR A 46 -7.09 7.27 22.37
CA TYR A 46 -7.10 8.12 21.18
C TYR A 46 -5.78 8.04 20.40
N ARG A 47 -4.63 8.09 21.09
CA ARG A 47 -3.32 8.02 20.45
C ARG A 47 -3.10 6.69 19.76
N ILE A 48 -3.55 5.58 20.37
CA ILE A 48 -3.42 4.24 19.77
C ILE A 48 -4.20 4.19 18.45
N ARG A 49 -5.46 4.60 18.43
CA ARG A 49 -6.29 4.65 17.22
C ARG A 49 -5.71 5.58 16.16
N LEU A 50 -5.21 6.74 16.55
CA LEU A 50 -4.56 7.69 15.66
C LEU A 50 -3.29 7.10 15.03
N GLU A 51 -2.46 6.40 15.78
CA GLU A 51 -1.24 5.75 15.28
C GLU A 51 -1.58 4.69 14.23
N GLU A 52 -2.57 3.82 14.47
CA GLU A 52 -3.01 2.80 13.51
C GLU A 52 -3.58 3.45 12.22
N LYS A 53 -4.42 4.46 12.35
CA LYS A 53 -4.89 5.22 11.18
C LYS A 53 -3.73 5.84 10.39
N GLN A 54 -2.75 6.42 11.06
CA GLN A 54 -1.59 7.03 10.40
C GLN A 54 -0.69 5.98 9.73
N LYS A 55 -0.53 4.77 10.31
CA LYS A 55 0.17 3.66 9.65
C LYS A 55 -0.46 3.37 8.29
N LEU A 56 -1.76 3.14 8.27
CA LEU A 56 -2.51 2.84 7.06
C LEU A 56 -2.40 3.98 6.04
N ARG A 57 -2.60 5.21 6.46
CA ARG A 57 -2.50 6.39 5.60
C ARG A 57 -1.13 6.53 4.94
N PHE A 58 -0.04 6.37 5.70
CA PHE A 58 1.31 6.54 5.17
C PHE A 58 1.77 5.34 4.35
N HIS A 59 1.36 4.13 4.72
CA HIS A 59 1.68 2.93 3.96
C HIS A 59 1.14 3.02 2.54
N TYR A 60 -0.18 3.26 2.40
CA TYR A 60 -0.84 3.39 1.10
C TYR A 60 -0.68 4.79 0.48
N GLY A 61 0.00 5.73 1.15
CA GLY A 61 0.23 7.08 0.65
C GLY A 61 -1.04 7.87 0.36
N LEU A 62 -2.07 7.72 1.17
CA LEU A 62 -3.36 8.38 1.01
C LEU A 62 -3.38 9.76 1.66
N THR A 63 -4.26 10.64 1.17
CA THR A 63 -4.69 11.83 1.89
C THR A 63 -5.77 11.47 2.91
N GLU A 64 -6.00 12.33 3.90
CA GLU A 64 -7.02 12.10 4.92
C GLU A 64 -8.43 11.97 4.28
N GLN A 65 -8.75 12.88 3.37
CA GLN A 65 -10.03 12.85 2.65
C GLN A 65 -10.25 11.57 1.83
N GLN A 66 -9.18 11.06 1.20
CA GLN A 66 -9.27 9.80 0.47
C GLN A 66 -9.53 8.63 1.41
N LEU A 67 -8.81 8.56 2.53
CA LEU A 67 -9.01 7.50 3.51
C LEU A 67 -10.43 7.54 4.09
N LEU A 68 -10.92 8.71 4.47
CA LEU A 68 -12.31 8.90 4.93
C LEU A 68 -13.33 8.42 3.89
N LYS A 69 -13.09 8.72 2.60
CA LYS A 69 -13.95 8.23 1.52
C LYS A 69 -13.99 6.70 1.45
N TYR A 70 -12.82 6.03 1.59
CA TYR A 70 -12.77 4.56 1.62
C TYR A 70 -13.48 3.97 2.83
N VAL A 71 -13.33 4.57 4.01
CA VAL A 71 -14.05 4.15 5.24
C VAL A 71 -15.56 4.27 5.04
N ARG A 72 -16.03 5.37 4.47
CA ARG A 72 -17.48 5.55 4.16
C ARG A 72 -18.00 4.54 3.15
N ILE A 73 -17.20 4.15 2.16
CA ILE A 73 -17.58 3.11 1.19
C ILE A 73 -17.62 1.75 1.90
N ALA A 74 -16.62 1.43 2.71
CA ALA A 74 -16.54 0.18 3.45
C ALA A 74 -17.70 0.02 4.46
N GLY A 75 -18.07 1.10 5.15
CA GLY A 75 -19.21 1.08 6.08
C GLY A 75 -20.59 0.88 5.45
N LYS A 76 -20.72 1.10 4.12
CA LYS A 76 -21.94 0.81 3.36
C LYS A 76 -21.97 -0.60 2.76
N ALA A 77 -20.85 -1.29 2.74
CA ALA A 77 -20.75 -2.62 2.18
C ALA A 77 -21.19 -3.69 3.19
N LYS A 78 -21.60 -4.85 2.68
CA LYS A 78 -21.87 -6.03 3.52
C LYS A 78 -20.58 -6.62 4.07
N GLY A 79 -20.57 -7.01 5.34
CA GLY A 79 -19.44 -7.65 6.00
C GLY A 79 -18.71 -6.73 7.01
N SER A 80 -17.51 -7.13 7.42
CA SER A 80 -16.68 -6.35 8.34
C SER A 80 -16.14 -5.09 7.66
N THR A 81 -16.46 -3.92 8.21
CA THR A 81 -15.99 -2.63 7.66
C THR A 81 -14.46 -2.57 7.57
N GLY A 82 -13.75 -3.15 8.55
CA GLY A 82 -12.28 -3.18 8.56
C GLY A 82 -11.70 -4.01 7.42
N GLU A 83 -12.22 -5.22 7.22
CA GLU A 83 -11.79 -6.11 6.14
C GLU A 83 -12.07 -5.51 4.77
N VAL A 84 -13.30 -5.02 4.56
CA VAL A 84 -13.66 -4.36 3.29
C VAL A 84 -12.79 -3.14 3.03
N LEU A 85 -12.44 -2.37 4.06
CA LEU A 85 -11.52 -1.24 3.92
C LEU A 85 -10.15 -1.71 3.40
N LEU A 86 -9.59 -2.76 4.00
CA LEU A 86 -8.30 -3.31 3.58
C LEU A 86 -8.37 -3.86 2.16
N GLN A 87 -9.43 -4.61 1.81
CA GLN A 87 -9.66 -5.10 0.45
C GLN A 87 -9.69 -3.97 -0.57
N LEU A 88 -10.42 -2.88 -0.28
CA LEU A 88 -10.50 -1.72 -1.14
C LEU A 88 -9.14 -1.03 -1.36
N LEU A 89 -8.27 -1.04 -0.36
CA LEU A 89 -6.94 -0.44 -0.42
C LEU A 89 -5.94 -1.34 -1.14
N GLU A 90 -6.00 -2.65 -0.91
CA GLU A 90 -5.12 -3.62 -1.56
C GLU A 90 -5.45 -3.79 -3.06
N MET A 91 -6.71 -3.70 -3.45
CA MET A 91 -7.14 -3.81 -4.85
C MET A 91 -6.90 -2.54 -5.70
N ARG A 92 -6.15 -1.58 -5.20
CA ARG A 92 -5.72 -0.40 -5.97
C ARG A 92 -4.55 -0.77 -6.90
N LEU A 93 -4.56 -0.23 -8.10
CA LEU A 93 -3.53 -0.49 -9.11
C LEU A 93 -2.11 -0.14 -8.60
N ASP A 94 -1.95 0.99 -7.89
CA ASP A 94 -0.66 1.40 -7.32
C ASP A 94 -0.13 0.38 -6.29
N ASN A 95 -1.03 -0.22 -5.50
CA ASN A 95 -0.65 -1.23 -4.53
C ASN A 95 -0.39 -2.59 -5.19
N ILE A 96 -1.22 -3.01 -6.15
CA ILE A 96 -1.01 -4.28 -6.86
C ILE A 96 0.34 -4.29 -7.58
N LEU A 97 0.74 -3.20 -8.24
CA LEU A 97 2.07 -3.08 -8.84
C LEU A 97 3.21 -3.22 -7.83
N PHE A 98 3.02 -2.66 -6.62
CA PHE A 98 3.96 -2.83 -5.52
C PHE A 98 4.01 -4.30 -5.05
N ARG A 99 2.87 -4.97 -4.90
CA ARG A 99 2.77 -6.38 -4.49
C ARG A 99 3.36 -7.35 -5.53
N LEU A 100 3.19 -7.05 -6.82
CA LEU A 100 3.78 -7.81 -7.92
C LEU A 100 5.31 -7.60 -8.04
N GLY A 101 5.90 -6.70 -7.25
CA GLY A 101 7.32 -6.36 -7.38
C GLY A 101 7.67 -5.50 -8.59
N MET A 102 6.69 -5.10 -9.41
CA MET A 102 6.89 -4.20 -10.54
C MET A 102 7.32 -2.78 -10.12
N ALA A 103 7.14 -2.46 -8.85
CA ALA A 103 7.62 -1.22 -8.24
C ALA A 103 8.12 -1.50 -6.81
N SER A 104 9.24 -0.89 -6.40
CA SER A 104 9.82 -1.08 -5.07
C SER A 104 9.06 -0.36 -3.95
N THR A 105 8.19 0.58 -4.30
CA THR A 105 7.35 1.35 -3.36
C THR A 105 6.06 1.82 -4.02
N ILE A 106 5.01 2.07 -3.22
CA ILE A 106 3.74 2.62 -3.72
C ILE A 106 3.92 4.00 -4.39
N PRO A 107 4.74 4.95 -3.87
CA PRO A 107 5.05 6.18 -4.60
C PRO A 107 5.69 5.96 -5.98
N GLN A 108 6.53 4.95 -6.15
CA GLN A 108 7.10 4.60 -7.45
C GLN A 108 6.03 3.97 -8.36
N ALA A 109 5.22 3.06 -7.85
CA ALA A 109 4.09 2.50 -8.59
C ALA A 109 3.17 3.60 -9.14
N ARG A 110 2.84 4.61 -8.33
CA ARG A 110 2.08 5.79 -8.78
C ARG A 110 2.75 6.55 -9.92
N GLN A 111 4.07 6.67 -9.85
CA GLN A 111 4.82 7.34 -10.92
C GLN A 111 4.73 6.54 -12.21
N LEU A 112 4.90 5.21 -12.16
CA LEU A 112 4.76 4.33 -13.33
C LEU A 112 3.38 4.46 -13.97
N VAL A 113 2.31 4.44 -13.17
CA VAL A 113 0.94 4.60 -13.68
C VAL A 113 0.71 6.00 -14.27
N ASN A 114 1.11 7.08 -13.58
CA ASN A 114 0.94 8.44 -14.07
C ASN A 114 1.71 8.70 -15.37
N HIS A 115 2.86 8.06 -15.53
CA HIS A 115 3.70 8.14 -16.73
C HIS A 115 3.26 7.19 -17.83
N ARG A 116 2.13 6.47 -17.64
CA ARG A 116 1.50 5.61 -18.64
C ARG A 116 2.35 4.42 -19.07
N HIS A 117 3.14 3.85 -18.15
CA HIS A 117 3.94 2.64 -18.39
C HIS A 117 3.14 1.33 -18.23
N VAL A 118 1.89 1.42 -17.75
CA VAL A 118 1.06 0.27 -17.36
C VAL A 118 -0.26 0.27 -18.11
N LEU A 119 -0.67 -0.94 -18.53
CA LEU A 119 -1.97 -1.21 -19.13
C LEU A 119 -2.77 -2.16 -18.24
N VAL A 120 -4.08 -2.01 -18.22
CA VAL A 120 -5.01 -2.95 -17.61
C VAL A 120 -5.97 -3.45 -18.70
N ASN A 121 -6.01 -4.76 -18.91
CA ASN A 121 -6.78 -5.40 -19.99
C ASN A 121 -6.49 -4.79 -21.38
N GLY A 122 -5.21 -4.51 -21.67
CA GLY A 122 -4.76 -3.91 -22.91
C GLY A 122 -5.02 -2.40 -23.04
N ARG A 123 -5.69 -1.76 -22.08
CA ARG A 123 -5.99 -0.33 -22.09
C ARG A 123 -5.04 0.44 -21.19
N MET A 124 -4.55 1.58 -21.67
CA MET A 124 -3.67 2.46 -20.89
C MET A 124 -4.45 3.09 -19.74
N VAL A 125 -3.93 2.95 -18.51
CA VAL A 125 -4.50 3.54 -17.30
C VAL A 125 -3.50 4.53 -16.71
N ASN A 126 -3.94 5.75 -16.44
CA ASN A 126 -3.13 6.82 -15.82
C ASN A 126 -3.62 7.21 -14.42
N ILE A 127 -4.54 6.43 -13.85
CA ILE A 127 -5.14 6.68 -12.54
C ILE A 127 -4.61 5.66 -11.54
N PRO A 128 -3.68 6.02 -10.61
CA PRO A 128 -3.11 5.09 -9.64
C PRO A 128 -4.13 4.47 -8.68
N SER A 129 -5.24 5.16 -8.44
CA SER A 129 -6.33 4.67 -7.60
C SER A 129 -7.35 3.81 -8.35
N TYR A 130 -7.07 3.42 -9.59
CA TYR A 130 -7.89 2.49 -10.33
C TYR A 130 -8.11 1.22 -9.51
N ARG A 131 -9.36 0.79 -9.36
CA ARG A 131 -9.71 -0.41 -8.61
C ARG A 131 -9.71 -1.59 -9.56
N CYS A 132 -8.73 -2.47 -9.42
CA CYS A 132 -8.68 -3.70 -10.17
C CYS A 132 -9.75 -4.69 -9.66
N LYS A 133 -10.24 -5.49 -10.56
CA LYS A 133 -11.22 -6.54 -10.30
C LYS A 133 -10.55 -7.91 -10.45
N PRO A 134 -11.15 -8.98 -9.91
CA PRO A 134 -10.74 -10.33 -10.28
C PRO A 134 -10.73 -10.50 -11.80
N GLN A 135 -9.75 -11.26 -12.30
CA GLN A 135 -9.46 -11.52 -13.71
C GLN A 135 -8.88 -10.33 -14.51
N ASP A 136 -8.62 -9.18 -13.86
CA ASP A 136 -7.91 -8.10 -14.55
C ASP A 136 -6.45 -8.50 -14.81
N ILE A 137 -6.01 -8.22 -16.04
CA ILE A 137 -4.66 -8.47 -16.53
C ILE A 137 -3.91 -7.14 -16.54
N ILE A 138 -2.82 -7.08 -15.80
CA ILE A 138 -1.96 -5.91 -15.72
C ILE A 138 -0.71 -6.20 -16.55
N THR A 139 -0.44 -5.37 -17.54
CA THR A 139 0.73 -5.52 -18.42
C THR A 139 1.54 -4.24 -18.51
N THR A 140 2.80 -4.39 -18.86
CA THR A 140 3.68 -3.25 -19.13
C THR A 140 3.43 -2.77 -20.55
N LYS A 141 3.51 -1.46 -20.78
CA LYS A 141 3.49 -0.89 -22.12
C LYS A 141 4.65 -1.45 -22.94
N ASP A 142 4.39 -1.81 -24.20
CA ASP A 142 5.37 -2.39 -25.12
C ASP A 142 6.34 -1.32 -25.66
N GLU A 143 7.14 -0.77 -24.76
CA GLU A 143 8.20 0.19 -25.04
C GLU A 143 9.48 -0.23 -24.32
N PRO A 144 10.67 -0.13 -24.95
CA PRO A 144 11.94 -0.53 -24.34
C PRO A 144 12.19 0.15 -22.98
N LYS A 145 11.87 1.44 -22.86
CA LYS A 145 12.00 2.20 -21.61
C LYS A 145 11.11 1.66 -20.49
N SER A 146 9.87 1.31 -20.82
CA SER A 146 8.90 0.78 -19.85
C SER A 146 9.31 -0.62 -19.37
N ARG A 147 9.74 -1.48 -20.29
CA ARG A 147 10.22 -2.83 -19.98
C ARG A 147 11.48 -2.79 -19.11
N ALA A 148 12.49 -1.97 -19.46
CA ALA A 148 13.71 -1.84 -18.69
C ALA A 148 13.47 -1.36 -17.26
N LEU A 149 12.57 -0.38 -17.05
CA LEU A 149 12.21 0.12 -15.72
C LEU A 149 11.57 -0.97 -14.84
N ILE A 150 10.68 -1.76 -15.40
CA ILE A 150 9.98 -2.81 -14.65
C ILE A 150 10.90 -4.01 -14.44
N GLN A 151 11.72 -4.40 -15.43
CA GLN A 151 12.72 -5.45 -15.26
C GLN A 151 13.68 -5.14 -14.11
N ASN A 152 14.25 -3.94 -14.07
CA ASN A 152 15.14 -3.52 -12.99
C ASN A 152 14.47 -3.61 -11.60
N ASN A 153 13.18 -3.33 -11.53
CA ASN A 153 12.42 -3.46 -10.28
C ASN A 153 12.19 -4.92 -9.91
N LEU A 154 11.82 -5.77 -10.86
CA LEU A 154 11.60 -7.21 -10.65
C LEU A 154 12.89 -7.92 -10.21
N ASP A 155 14.04 -7.55 -10.82
CA ASP A 155 15.35 -8.11 -10.46
C ASP A 155 15.80 -7.70 -9.05
N SER A 156 15.39 -6.50 -8.62
CA SER A 156 15.68 -5.94 -7.29
C SER A 156 14.65 -6.29 -6.24
N ALA A 157 13.50 -6.85 -6.64
CA ALA A 157 12.44 -7.19 -5.72
C ALA A 157 12.85 -8.36 -4.83
N PRO A 158 12.60 -8.32 -3.51
CA PRO A 158 12.75 -9.50 -2.69
C PRO A 158 11.83 -10.61 -3.25
N ARG A 159 12.36 -11.82 -3.34
CA ARG A 159 11.59 -13.00 -3.80
C ARG A 159 10.72 -13.55 -2.68
N ASP A 160 10.04 -12.65 -1.98
CA ASP A 160 9.04 -13.03 -0.99
C ASP A 160 7.85 -13.71 -1.71
N GLU A 161 7.13 -14.55 -0.99
CA GLU A 161 5.94 -15.21 -1.52
C GLU A 161 4.93 -14.18 -2.00
N LEU A 162 4.54 -14.32 -3.27
CA LEU A 162 3.46 -13.50 -3.82
C LEU A 162 2.16 -13.82 -3.08
N PRO A 163 1.35 -12.80 -2.76
CA PRO A 163 0.03 -13.03 -2.19
C PRO A 163 -0.82 -13.91 -3.12
N THR A 164 -1.58 -14.85 -2.56
CA THR A 164 -2.37 -15.85 -3.31
C THR A 164 -3.36 -15.26 -4.32
N HIS A 165 -3.80 -14.02 -4.09
CA HIS A 165 -4.72 -13.32 -4.99
C HIS A 165 -4.06 -12.76 -6.24
N LEU A 166 -2.73 -12.85 -6.38
CA LEU A 166 -1.98 -12.35 -7.52
C LEU A 166 -1.11 -13.44 -8.14
N THR A 167 -0.98 -13.42 -9.46
CA THR A 167 -0.03 -14.24 -10.20
C THR A 167 0.86 -13.34 -11.05
N LEU A 168 2.16 -13.59 -11.05
CA LEU A 168 3.13 -12.85 -11.85
C LEU A 168 3.75 -13.76 -12.90
N HIS A 169 3.80 -13.29 -14.14
CA HIS A 169 4.56 -13.87 -15.24
C HIS A 169 5.71 -12.92 -15.59
N PRO A 170 6.90 -13.07 -14.96
CA PRO A 170 7.96 -12.08 -15.04
C PRO A 170 8.50 -11.90 -16.48
N PHE A 171 8.64 -12.99 -17.24
CA PHE A 171 9.12 -12.93 -18.62
C PHE A 171 8.17 -12.20 -19.59
N GLN A 172 6.89 -12.15 -19.27
CA GLN A 172 5.87 -11.47 -20.06
C GLN A 172 5.54 -10.09 -19.51
N TYR A 173 6.16 -9.65 -18.39
CA TYR A 173 5.81 -8.43 -17.66
C TYR A 173 4.31 -8.32 -17.40
N LYS A 174 3.69 -9.44 -17.02
CA LYS A 174 2.25 -9.60 -16.87
C LYS A 174 1.91 -10.03 -15.45
N GLY A 175 1.00 -9.32 -14.83
CA GLY A 175 0.36 -9.69 -13.57
C GLY A 175 -1.11 -10.02 -13.80
N LEU A 176 -1.63 -11.01 -13.08
CA LEU A 176 -3.03 -11.39 -13.06
C LEU A 176 -3.58 -11.22 -11.66
N VAL A 177 -4.77 -10.64 -11.56
CA VAL A 177 -5.55 -10.58 -10.33
C VAL A 177 -6.51 -11.76 -10.31
N ASN A 178 -6.25 -12.77 -9.46
CA ASN A 178 -7.06 -13.99 -9.42
C ASN A 178 -8.38 -13.77 -8.69
N GLN A 179 -8.31 -13.20 -7.50
CA GLN A 179 -9.46 -13.01 -6.60
C GLN A 179 -9.30 -11.76 -5.76
N ILE A 180 -10.31 -11.41 -4.97
CA ILE A 180 -10.21 -10.36 -3.95
C ILE A 180 -9.32 -10.88 -2.81
N ILE A 181 -8.46 -10.01 -2.28
CA ILE A 181 -7.55 -10.37 -1.20
C ILE A 181 -8.32 -10.79 0.06
N ASP A 182 -7.83 -11.83 0.73
CA ASP A 182 -8.20 -12.16 2.09
C ASP A 182 -7.40 -11.31 3.09
N SER A 183 -8.01 -10.97 4.22
CA SER A 183 -7.41 -10.13 5.28
C SER A 183 -6.08 -10.68 5.82
N GLN A 184 -5.91 -12.00 5.80
CA GLN A 184 -4.69 -12.69 6.26
C GLN A 184 -3.44 -12.35 5.43
N TRP A 185 -3.61 -12.01 4.16
CA TRP A 185 -2.51 -11.73 3.22
C TRP A 185 -2.13 -10.24 3.13
N VAL A 186 -2.75 -9.41 3.94
CA VAL A 186 -2.37 -8.00 4.03
C VAL A 186 -1.01 -7.89 4.70
N GLY A 187 0.05 -7.58 3.94
CA GLY A 187 1.44 -7.53 4.42
C GLY A 187 1.76 -6.34 5.33
N LEU A 188 0.76 -5.74 5.96
CA LEU A 188 0.92 -4.70 6.95
C LEU A 188 0.29 -5.15 8.27
N LYS A 189 1.10 -5.25 9.32
CA LYS A 189 0.59 -5.52 10.68
C LYS A 189 -0.16 -4.29 11.19
N ILE A 190 -1.48 -4.32 11.07
CA ILE A 190 -2.39 -3.25 11.47
C ILE A 190 -3.63 -3.82 12.14
N ASN A 191 -4.18 -3.08 13.09
CA ASN A 191 -5.49 -3.38 13.66
C ASN A 191 -6.53 -2.47 12.98
N GLU A 192 -7.28 -3.03 12.03
CA GLU A 192 -8.29 -2.33 11.25
C GLU A 192 -9.47 -1.85 12.09
N LEU A 193 -9.81 -2.57 13.17
CA LEU A 193 -10.88 -2.17 14.07
C LEU A 193 -10.60 -0.83 14.74
N LEU A 194 -9.34 -0.58 15.15
CA LEU A 194 -8.94 0.70 15.74
C LEU A 194 -9.06 1.86 14.74
N VAL A 195 -8.87 1.57 13.44
CA VAL A 195 -9.07 2.57 12.38
C VAL A 195 -10.55 2.89 12.20
N VAL A 196 -11.41 1.86 12.18
CA VAL A 196 -12.86 2.03 12.11
C VAL A 196 -13.38 2.80 13.33
N GLU A 197 -12.94 2.44 14.53
CA GLU A 197 -13.30 3.14 15.77
C GLU A 197 -12.84 4.61 15.77
N TYR A 198 -11.70 4.92 15.19
CA TYR A 198 -11.23 6.30 15.08
C TYR A 198 -12.23 7.16 14.29
N TYR A 199 -12.74 6.63 13.16
CA TYR A 199 -13.66 7.36 12.31
C TYR A 199 -15.11 7.34 12.82
N SER A 200 -15.56 6.29 13.51
CA SER A 200 -16.91 6.22 14.08
C SER A 200 -17.18 7.29 15.14
N ARG A 201 -16.13 7.81 15.77
CA ARG A 201 -16.21 8.89 16.77
C ARG A 201 -16.12 10.28 16.17
N GLN A 202 -15.83 10.39 14.87
CA GLN A 202 -15.71 11.66 14.14
C GLN A 202 -16.84 11.85 13.09
N ALA A 203 -17.69 10.84 12.94
CA ALA A 203 -18.84 10.88 12.04
C ALA A 203 -20.05 11.56 12.68
#